data_f1732ddbfc304ba735f0b1f029a5bb87
#
_entry.id   f1732ddbfc304ba735f0b1f029a5bb87
#
_cell.length_a   1.000
_cell.length_b   1.000
_cell.length_c   1.000
_cell.angle_alpha   90.00
_cell.angle_beta   90.00
_cell.angle_gamma   90.00
#
_symmetry.space_group_name_H-M   'P 1'
#
loop_
_entity.id
_entity.type
_entity.pdbx_description
1 polymer ?
#
loop_
_entity_poly.entity_id
_entity_poly.type
_entity_poly.pdbx_seq_one_letter_code
_entity_poly.pdbx_strand_id
1 'polypeptide(L)'
;MNWLLEQLPDKVLVNGVEYPVNSDFRAIILIDQIMHDKELSDTDRILSALNIFYMGNTPEQTTQAIEKLMWFFRCDRKQDEQEKRRGRFQRHTRAIDYSIDSRLIWAAFLQEYQIDLTQPMNLHWWKFCALMENLSDTCKLSKVMMYRTVDMSGMSKQQKSFYAKMRKKYELKGEDTESTMKLSERNRRMKDYVKQRMKEVSGRG
;
A
#
# COMPACT_ATOMS: atom_id res chain seq x y z
N MET A 1 17.88 3.88 9.03
CA MET A 1 18.34 4.31 7.69
C MET A 1 18.23 5.82 7.55
N ASN A 2 19.24 6.49 7.00
CA ASN A 2 19.19 7.94 6.70
C ASN A 2 18.92 8.15 5.20
N TRP A 3 17.72 8.57 4.86
CA TRP A 3 17.25 8.71 3.47
C TRP A 3 17.98 9.80 2.64
N LEU A 4 18.70 10.70 3.31
CA LEU A 4 19.49 11.73 2.64
C LEU A 4 20.90 11.25 2.26
N LEU A 5 21.38 10.20 2.91
CA LEU A 5 22.75 9.71 2.76
C LEU A 5 22.83 8.29 2.17
N GLU A 6 21.77 7.52 2.27
CA GLU A 6 21.72 6.13 1.89
C GLU A 6 20.73 5.90 0.74
N GLN A 7 21.06 4.96 -0.15
CA GLN A 7 20.14 4.57 -1.21
C GLN A 7 18.97 3.78 -0.62
N LEU A 8 17.76 4.02 -1.14
CA LEU A 8 16.60 3.24 -0.76
C LEU A 8 16.77 1.78 -1.22
N PRO A 9 16.29 0.80 -0.43
CA PRO A 9 16.55 -0.60 -0.70
C PRO A 9 15.82 -1.08 -1.96
N ASP A 10 16.57 -1.61 -2.91
CA ASP A 10 16.10 -2.35 -4.08
C ASP A 10 16.36 -3.86 -3.95
N LYS A 11 16.98 -4.28 -2.84
CA LYS A 11 17.32 -5.65 -2.48
C LYS A 11 17.04 -5.90 -1.01
N VAL A 12 16.84 -7.16 -0.67
CA VAL A 12 16.74 -7.64 0.72
C VAL A 12 17.64 -8.84 0.95
N LEU A 13 18.13 -8.98 2.18
CA LEU A 13 18.95 -10.11 2.58
C LEU A 13 18.06 -11.18 3.24
N VAL A 14 18.00 -12.37 2.65
CA VAL A 14 17.31 -13.54 3.20
C VAL A 14 18.31 -14.67 3.36
N ASN A 15 18.51 -15.13 4.58
CA ASN A 15 19.49 -16.18 4.92
C ASN A 15 20.90 -15.95 4.33
N GLY A 16 21.38 -14.70 4.37
CA GLY A 16 22.72 -14.35 3.85
C GLY A 16 22.80 -14.17 2.33
N VAL A 17 21.72 -14.39 1.60
CA VAL A 17 21.66 -14.20 0.14
C VAL A 17 20.88 -12.93 -0.18
N GLU A 18 21.41 -12.11 -1.10
CA GLU A 18 20.72 -10.92 -1.60
C GLU A 18 19.68 -11.29 -2.66
N TYR A 19 18.48 -10.78 -2.48
CA TYR A 19 17.38 -10.91 -3.44
C TYR A 19 16.92 -9.53 -3.91
N PRO A 20 16.93 -9.25 -5.21
CA PRO A 20 16.34 -8.03 -5.74
C PRO A 20 14.83 -8.04 -5.51
N VAL A 21 14.26 -6.86 -5.22
CA VAL A 21 12.83 -6.72 -4.95
C VAL A 21 12.18 -5.68 -5.85
N ASN A 22 10.89 -5.86 -6.10
CA ASN A 22 10.10 -4.88 -6.84
C ASN A 22 9.76 -3.70 -5.93
N SER A 23 10.54 -2.63 -6.06
CA SER A 23 10.38 -1.42 -5.25
C SER A 23 9.36 -0.42 -5.81
N ASP A 24 8.76 -0.68 -6.97
CA ASP A 24 7.76 0.21 -7.58
C ASP A 24 6.48 0.24 -6.73
N PHE A 25 5.96 1.45 -6.45
CA PHE A 25 4.78 1.63 -5.62
C PHE A 25 3.54 0.89 -6.14
N ARG A 26 3.42 0.72 -7.46
CA ARG A 26 2.28 0.00 -8.08
C ARG A 26 2.29 -1.48 -7.72
N ALA A 27 3.48 -2.07 -7.67
CA ALA A 27 3.63 -3.48 -7.28
C ALA A 27 3.21 -3.68 -5.82
N ILE A 28 3.59 -2.75 -4.94
CA ILE A 28 3.25 -2.84 -3.52
C ILE A 28 1.77 -2.55 -3.27
N ILE A 29 1.17 -1.60 -3.99
CA ILE A 29 -0.29 -1.40 -3.97
C ILE A 29 -1.02 -2.67 -4.42
N LEU A 30 -0.53 -3.35 -5.44
CA LEU A 30 -1.11 -4.60 -5.92
C LEU A 30 -1.01 -5.71 -4.87
N ILE A 31 0.12 -5.81 -4.17
CA ILE A 31 0.29 -6.72 -3.03
C ILE A 31 -0.75 -6.40 -1.95
N ASP A 32 -0.94 -5.12 -1.59
CA ASP A 32 -1.96 -4.71 -0.62
C ASP A 32 -3.37 -5.15 -1.05
N GLN A 33 -3.72 -4.97 -2.33
CA GLN A 33 -5.02 -5.41 -2.85
C GLN A 33 -5.20 -6.94 -2.79
N ILE A 34 -4.17 -7.71 -3.13
CA ILE A 34 -4.19 -9.17 -3.05
C ILE A 34 -4.37 -9.64 -1.61
N MET A 35 -3.66 -9.02 -0.66
CA MET A 35 -3.75 -9.37 0.76
C MET A 35 -5.16 -9.11 1.34
N HIS A 36 -5.94 -8.22 0.72
CA HIS A 36 -7.32 -7.92 1.12
C HIS A 36 -8.38 -8.64 0.27
N ASP A 37 -7.99 -9.43 -0.72
CA ASP A 37 -8.91 -10.16 -1.59
C ASP A 37 -9.52 -11.37 -0.85
N LYS A 38 -10.84 -11.34 -0.65
CA LYS A 38 -11.57 -12.39 0.08
C LYS A 38 -11.80 -13.66 -0.76
N GLU A 39 -11.64 -13.58 -2.08
CA GLU A 39 -11.83 -14.73 -2.98
C GLU A 39 -10.62 -15.65 -2.98
N LEU A 40 -9.44 -15.15 -2.56
CA LEU A 40 -8.22 -15.93 -2.49
C LEU A 40 -8.06 -16.60 -1.10
N SER A 41 -7.50 -17.80 -1.09
CA SER A 41 -7.06 -18.42 0.17
C SER A 41 -5.88 -17.65 0.78
N ASP A 42 -5.66 -17.76 2.08
CA ASP A 42 -4.53 -17.11 2.75
C ASP A 42 -3.18 -17.53 2.15
N THR A 43 -3.07 -18.81 1.78
CA THR A 43 -1.86 -19.33 1.12
C THR A 43 -1.66 -18.69 -0.24
N ASP A 44 -2.70 -18.60 -1.07
CA ASP A 44 -2.61 -18.00 -2.40
C ASP A 44 -2.28 -16.51 -2.33
N ARG A 45 -2.82 -15.78 -1.35
CA ARG A 45 -2.48 -14.37 -1.09
C ARG A 45 -1.00 -14.21 -0.81
N ILE A 46 -0.47 -15.02 0.13
CA ILE A 46 0.95 -14.94 0.53
C ILE A 46 1.85 -15.31 -0.64
N LEU A 47 1.60 -16.41 -1.33
CA LEU A 47 2.41 -16.84 -2.47
C LEU A 47 2.40 -15.81 -3.61
N SER A 48 1.24 -15.24 -3.91
CA SER A 48 1.11 -14.20 -4.93
C SER A 48 1.86 -12.93 -4.54
N ALA A 49 1.75 -12.50 -3.27
CA ALA A 49 2.46 -11.34 -2.76
C ALA A 49 3.98 -11.52 -2.84
N LEU A 50 4.50 -12.66 -2.40
CA LEU A 50 5.93 -12.98 -2.48
C LEU A 50 6.41 -13.05 -3.94
N ASN A 51 5.65 -13.68 -4.83
CA ASN A 51 6.00 -13.77 -6.25
C ASN A 51 6.11 -12.38 -6.92
N ILE A 52 5.24 -11.44 -6.57
CA ILE A 52 5.30 -10.06 -7.06
C ILE A 52 6.49 -9.33 -6.46
N PHE A 53 6.69 -9.44 -5.16
CA PHE A 53 7.74 -8.73 -4.45
C PHE A 53 9.14 -9.16 -4.90
N TYR A 54 9.37 -10.47 -5.02
CA TYR A 54 10.64 -11.05 -5.46
C TYR A 54 10.75 -11.23 -6.99
N MET A 55 9.80 -10.71 -7.75
CA MET A 55 9.80 -10.78 -9.23
C MET A 55 9.96 -12.21 -9.76
N GLY A 56 9.32 -13.18 -9.12
CA GLY A 56 9.39 -14.60 -9.47
C GLY A 56 10.57 -15.38 -8.89
N ASN A 57 11.53 -14.71 -8.25
CA ASN A 57 12.68 -15.34 -7.59
C ASN A 57 12.49 -15.40 -6.06
N THR A 58 11.42 -16.06 -5.63
CA THR A 58 11.06 -16.13 -4.21
C THR A 58 12.04 -17.02 -3.44
N PRO A 59 12.59 -16.54 -2.28
CA PRO A 59 13.43 -17.36 -1.42
C PRO A 59 12.73 -18.60 -0.90
N GLU A 60 13.47 -19.70 -0.74
CA GLU A 60 12.93 -20.94 -0.16
C GLU A 60 12.48 -20.75 1.31
N GLN A 61 13.18 -19.91 2.06
CA GLN A 61 12.87 -19.58 3.47
C GLN A 61 11.67 -18.62 3.54
N THR A 62 10.48 -19.15 3.33
CA THR A 62 9.23 -18.41 3.22
C THR A 62 8.97 -17.47 4.40
N THR A 63 9.28 -17.89 5.64
CA THR A 63 9.08 -17.06 6.84
C THR A 63 9.92 -15.79 6.79
N GLN A 64 11.20 -15.90 6.49
CA GLN A 64 12.09 -14.72 6.37
C GLN A 64 11.72 -13.87 5.15
N ALA A 65 11.29 -14.50 4.06
CA ALA A 65 10.81 -13.80 2.88
C ALA A 65 9.59 -12.91 3.21
N ILE A 66 8.63 -13.43 3.99
CA ILE A 66 7.46 -12.67 4.48
C ILE A 66 7.91 -11.53 5.40
N GLU A 67 8.82 -11.78 6.33
CA GLU A 67 9.35 -10.76 7.24
C GLU A 67 9.97 -9.58 6.47
N LYS A 68 10.75 -9.87 5.43
CA LYS A 68 11.38 -8.85 4.58
C LYS A 68 10.35 -8.07 3.75
N LEU A 69 9.33 -8.75 3.20
CA LEU A 69 8.21 -8.07 2.55
C LEU A 69 7.51 -7.11 3.52
N MET A 70 7.20 -7.56 4.74
CA MET A 70 6.53 -6.73 5.75
C MET A 70 7.40 -5.57 6.24
N TRP A 71 8.71 -5.78 6.39
CA TRP A 71 9.67 -4.71 6.68
C TRP A 71 9.68 -3.66 5.57
N PHE A 72 9.76 -4.10 4.30
CA PHE A 72 9.76 -3.20 3.14
C PHE A 72 8.44 -2.43 3.02
N PHE A 73 7.30 -3.10 3.20
CA PHE A 73 5.98 -2.49 3.19
C PHE A 73 5.85 -1.36 4.22
N ARG A 74 6.43 -1.54 5.41
CA ARG A 74 6.41 -0.55 6.49
C ARG A 74 7.46 0.55 6.36
N CYS A 75 8.24 0.58 5.31
CA CYS A 75 9.30 1.57 5.11
C CYS A 75 10.32 1.63 6.28
N ASP A 76 10.79 0.47 6.77
CA ASP A 76 11.71 0.33 7.93
C ASP A 76 11.14 0.87 9.26
N ARG A 77 9.86 1.16 9.36
CA ARG A 77 9.26 1.61 10.63
C ARG A 77 9.17 0.45 11.62
N LYS A 78 9.61 0.72 12.83
CA LYS A 78 9.39 -0.22 13.94
C LYS A 78 7.89 -0.29 14.22
N GLN A 79 7.39 -1.51 14.44
CA GLN A 79 6.03 -1.65 14.99
C GLN A 79 5.98 -0.99 16.37
N ASP A 80 5.08 -0.03 16.50
CA ASP A 80 4.86 0.60 17.79
C ASP A 80 4.25 -0.45 18.75
N GLU A 81 4.84 -0.59 19.94
CA GLU A 81 4.34 -1.52 20.98
C GLU A 81 2.88 -1.23 21.33
N GLN A 82 2.45 0.04 21.15
CA GLN A 82 1.06 0.44 21.34
C GLN A 82 0.14 -0.09 20.24
N GLU A 83 0.61 -0.17 18.99
CA GLU A 83 -0.15 -0.79 17.90
C GLU A 83 -0.33 -2.30 18.12
N LYS A 84 0.70 -3.00 18.61
CA LYS A 84 0.60 -4.42 18.98
C LYS A 84 -0.45 -4.66 20.08
N ARG A 85 -0.57 -3.74 21.05
CA ARG A 85 -1.55 -3.84 22.14
C ARG A 85 -2.97 -3.43 21.71
N ARG A 86 -3.10 -2.43 20.83
CA ARG A 86 -4.39 -1.97 20.29
C ARG A 86 -5.00 -2.97 19.30
N GLY A 87 -4.20 -3.72 18.56
CA GLY A 87 -4.64 -4.66 17.53
C GLY A 87 -5.48 -5.85 18.02
N ARG A 88 -5.60 -6.06 19.35
CA ARG A 88 -6.45 -7.13 19.91
C ARG A 88 -7.91 -6.72 20.12
N PHE A 89 -8.27 -5.43 20.21
CA PHE A 89 -9.61 -5.00 20.60
C PHE A 89 -10.24 -3.84 19.81
N GLN A 90 -9.52 -3.17 18.92
CA GLN A 90 -10.11 -2.14 18.07
C GLN A 90 -10.07 -2.58 16.61
N ARG A 91 -11.24 -2.57 15.97
CA ARG A 91 -11.32 -2.58 14.51
C ARG A 91 -10.60 -1.31 14.03
N HIS A 92 -9.37 -1.44 13.55
CA HIS A 92 -8.67 -0.34 12.91
C HIS A 92 -9.50 0.12 11.72
N THR A 93 -10.09 1.30 11.84
CA THR A 93 -10.73 1.92 10.70
C THR A 93 -9.62 2.22 9.68
N ARG A 94 -9.63 1.54 8.56
CA ARG A 94 -8.65 1.74 7.49
C ARG A 94 -8.74 3.19 7.02
N ALA A 95 -7.63 3.92 7.07
CA ALA A 95 -7.60 5.34 6.69
C ALA A 95 -7.76 5.52 5.18
N ILE A 96 -7.20 4.59 4.40
CA ILE A 96 -7.12 4.65 2.94
C ILE A 96 -7.35 3.26 2.32
N ASP A 97 -7.90 3.25 1.13
CA ASP A 97 -8.00 2.09 0.25
C ASP A 97 -7.50 2.47 -1.13
N TYR A 98 -6.45 1.79 -1.61
CA TYR A 98 -5.81 2.14 -2.88
C TYR A 98 -6.69 1.92 -4.11
N SER A 99 -7.72 1.07 -4.03
CA SER A 99 -8.69 0.87 -5.11
C SER A 99 -9.74 1.97 -5.11
N ILE A 100 -10.40 2.17 -3.96
CA ILE A 100 -11.51 3.13 -3.79
C ILE A 100 -11.02 4.57 -3.92
N ASP A 101 -9.87 4.87 -3.29
CA ASP A 101 -9.32 6.23 -3.20
C ASP A 101 -8.35 6.56 -4.35
N SER A 102 -8.18 5.68 -5.34
CA SER A 102 -7.21 5.84 -6.43
C SER A 102 -7.26 7.22 -7.11
N ARG A 103 -8.46 7.73 -7.37
CA ARG A 103 -8.65 9.07 -7.98
C ARG A 103 -8.24 10.20 -7.03
N LEU A 104 -8.50 10.06 -5.73
CA LEU A 104 -8.09 11.06 -4.73
C LEU A 104 -6.58 11.08 -4.56
N ILE A 105 -5.94 9.90 -4.56
CA ILE A 105 -4.49 9.75 -4.49
C ILE A 105 -3.84 10.39 -5.72
N TRP A 106 -4.29 10.04 -6.92
CA TRP A 106 -3.78 10.63 -8.16
C TRP A 106 -3.91 12.15 -8.16
N ALA A 107 -5.09 12.68 -7.82
CA ALA A 107 -5.33 14.12 -7.78
C ALA A 107 -4.47 14.84 -6.75
N ALA A 108 -4.24 14.23 -5.57
CA ALA A 108 -3.39 14.75 -4.51
C ALA A 108 -1.94 14.86 -4.98
N PHE A 109 -1.38 13.81 -5.59
CA PHE A 109 -0.01 13.82 -6.11
C PHE A 109 0.18 14.82 -7.24
N LEU A 110 -0.79 14.92 -8.14
CA LEU A 110 -0.74 15.90 -9.23
C LEU A 110 -0.79 17.33 -8.70
N GLN A 111 -1.66 17.61 -7.72
CA GLN A 111 -1.86 18.95 -7.16
C GLN A 111 -0.68 19.38 -6.28
N GLU A 112 -0.22 18.51 -5.36
CA GLU A 112 0.77 18.89 -4.34
C GLU A 112 2.21 18.79 -4.87
N TYR A 113 2.48 17.82 -5.75
CA TYR A 113 3.86 17.49 -6.17
C TYR A 113 4.07 17.57 -7.68
N GLN A 114 3.07 17.91 -8.48
CA GLN A 114 3.13 17.86 -9.95
C GLN A 114 3.53 16.49 -10.51
N ILE A 115 3.22 15.43 -9.76
CA ILE A 115 3.51 14.05 -10.13
C ILE A 115 2.24 13.41 -10.70
N ASP A 116 2.26 13.10 -12.00
CA ASP A 116 1.21 12.29 -12.62
C ASP A 116 1.51 10.80 -12.45
N LEU A 117 0.84 10.16 -11.49
CA LEU A 117 1.01 8.74 -11.20
C LEU A 117 0.57 7.81 -12.33
N THR A 118 -0.10 8.32 -13.39
CA THR A 118 -0.50 7.51 -14.56
C THR A 118 0.63 7.39 -15.58
N GLN A 119 1.62 8.28 -15.52
CA GLN A 119 2.75 8.25 -16.43
C GLN A 119 3.72 7.09 -16.11
N PRO A 120 4.45 6.58 -17.10
CA PRO A 120 5.46 5.55 -16.90
C PRO A 120 6.67 6.13 -16.15
N MET A 121 6.60 6.08 -14.84
CA MET A 121 7.66 6.55 -13.94
C MET A 121 8.02 5.44 -12.96
N ASN A 122 9.28 5.43 -12.51
CA ASN A 122 9.74 4.53 -11.46
C ASN A 122 9.72 5.28 -10.13
N LEU A 123 8.60 5.21 -9.41
CA LEU A 123 8.47 5.78 -8.07
C LEU A 123 8.61 4.68 -7.03
N HIS A 124 9.70 4.74 -6.27
CA HIS A 124 9.98 3.79 -5.21
C HIS A 124 8.90 3.85 -4.13
N TRP A 125 8.45 2.69 -3.61
CA TRP A 125 7.40 2.58 -2.59
C TRP A 125 7.62 3.51 -1.39
N TRP A 126 8.83 3.55 -0.85
CA TRP A 126 9.13 4.40 0.30
C TRP A 126 8.98 5.89 -0.02
N LYS A 127 9.39 6.32 -1.23
CA LYS A 127 9.15 7.70 -1.69
C LYS A 127 7.66 7.99 -1.80
N PHE A 128 6.89 7.04 -2.36
CA PHE A 128 5.44 7.17 -2.45
C PHE A 128 4.82 7.33 -1.05
N CYS A 129 5.21 6.50 -0.08
CA CYS A 129 4.72 6.61 1.30
C CYS A 129 5.09 7.94 1.95
N ALA A 130 6.34 8.40 1.78
CA ALA A 130 6.77 9.69 2.32
C ALA A 130 5.98 10.87 1.74
N LEU A 131 5.70 10.86 0.42
CA LEU A 131 4.87 11.88 -0.21
C LEU A 131 3.42 11.81 0.28
N MET A 132 2.86 10.61 0.44
CA MET A 132 1.52 10.42 1.01
C MET A 132 1.37 11.01 2.41
N GLU A 133 2.38 10.87 3.25
CA GLU A 133 2.38 11.35 4.63
C GLU A 133 2.58 12.85 4.75
N ASN A 134 3.21 13.45 3.76
CA ASN A 134 3.49 14.89 3.73
C ASN A 134 2.50 15.68 2.86
N LEU A 135 1.36 15.08 2.49
CA LEU A 135 0.26 15.83 1.87
C LEU A 135 -0.23 16.93 2.82
N SER A 136 -0.55 18.10 2.29
CA SER A 136 -1.04 19.22 3.11
C SER A 136 -2.35 18.87 3.83
N ASP A 137 -2.58 19.46 5.01
CA ASP A 137 -3.83 19.29 5.76
C ASP A 137 -5.06 19.82 5.00
N THR A 138 -4.83 20.70 4.02
CA THR A 138 -5.88 21.24 3.16
C THR A 138 -6.25 20.31 2.02
N CYS A 139 -5.39 19.34 1.70
CA CYS A 139 -5.63 18.34 0.68
C CYS A 139 -6.90 17.54 0.95
N LYS A 140 -7.71 17.29 -0.10
CA LYS A 140 -8.95 16.53 0.04
C LYS A 140 -8.72 15.12 0.56
N LEU A 141 -7.65 14.46 0.11
CA LEU A 141 -7.31 13.10 0.56
C LEU A 141 -6.99 13.08 2.06
N SER A 142 -6.16 14.02 2.55
CA SER A 142 -5.82 14.16 3.96
C SER A 142 -7.07 14.35 4.83
N LYS A 143 -8.01 15.19 4.38
CA LYS A 143 -9.29 15.38 5.07
C LYS A 143 -10.13 14.11 5.10
N VAL A 144 -10.18 13.36 4.00
CA VAL A 144 -10.93 12.08 3.94
C VAL A 144 -10.33 11.07 4.90
N MET A 145 -9.01 10.92 4.91
CA MET A 145 -8.29 10.03 5.84
C MET A 145 -8.57 10.43 7.29
N MET A 146 -8.49 11.72 7.60
CA MET A 146 -8.80 12.25 8.94
C MET A 146 -10.25 11.96 9.34
N TYR A 147 -11.24 12.19 8.47
CA TYR A 147 -12.65 11.90 8.79
C TYR A 147 -12.90 10.44 9.11
N ARG A 148 -12.15 9.52 8.50
CA ARG A 148 -12.27 8.07 8.77
C ARG A 148 -11.69 7.67 10.12
N THR A 149 -10.60 8.31 10.53
CA THR A 149 -9.78 7.86 11.67
C THR A 149 -9.88 8.73 12.92
N VAL A 150 -10.43 9.94 12.81
CA VAL A 150 -10.48 10.90 13.93
C VAL A 150 -11.12 10.30 15.18
N ASP A 151 -10.44 10.44 16.32
CA ASP A 151 -11.02 10.13 17.62
C ASP A 151 -12.01 11.25 18.02
N MET A 152 -13.24 10.86 18.24
CA MET A 152 -14.31 11.78 18.66
C MET A 152 -14.49 11.86 20.17
N SER A 153 -13.64 11.18 20.96
CA SER A 153 -13.65 11.33 22.43
C SER A 153 -13.35 12.80 22.80
N GLY A 154 -13.99 13.34 23.80
CA GLY A 154 -13.78 14.73 24.24
C GLY A 154 -14.37 15.83 23.34
N MET A 155 -14.92 15.52 22.17
CA MET A 155 -15.56 16.51 21.29
C MET A 155 -16.96 16.92 21.79
N SER A 156 -17.38 18.14 21.49
CA SER A 156 -18.75 18.62 21.73
C SER A 156 -19.78 17.81 20.92
N LYS A 157 -21.06 17.84 21.33
CA LYS A 157 -22.15 17.15 20.62
C LYS A 157 -22.26 17.57 19.14
N GLN A 158 -22.05 18.85 18.86
CA GLN A 158 -22.10 19.38 17.49
C GLN A 158 -20.94 18.85 16.64
N GLN A 159 -19.71 18.87 17.18
CA GLN A 159 -18.54 18.32 16.51
C GLN A 159 -18.69 16.82 16.25
N LYS A 160 -19.13 16.05 17.26
CA LYS A 160 -19.39 14.60 17.09
C LYS A 160 -20.39 14.35 15.97
N SER A 161 -21.48 15.12 15.91
CA SER A 161 -22.48 14.98 14.85
C SER A 161 -21.89 15.27 13.46
N PHE A 162 -21.09 16.32 13.33
CA PHE A 162 -20.41 16.65 12.07
C PHE A 162 -19.45 15.56 11.64
N TYR A 163 -18.53 15.13 12.52
CA TYR A 163 -17.54 14.10 12.18
C TYR A 163 -18.17 12.74 11.91
N ALA A 164 -19.22 12.36 12.65
CA ALA A 164 -19.97 11.15 12.37
C ALA A 164 -20.61 11.15 10.98
N LYS A 165 -21.19 12.30 10.55
CA LYS A 165 -21.73 12.49 9.19
C LYS A 165 -20.63 12.38 8.13
N MET A 166 -19.46 13.00 8.36
CA MET A 166 -18.34 12.93 7.43
C MET A 166 -17.76 11.51 7.35
N ARG A 167 -17.58 10.83 8.49
CA ARG A 167 -17.15 9.43 8.52
C ARG A 167 -18.08 8.53 7.72
N LYS A 168 -19.40 8.64 7.91
CA LYS A 168 -20.39 7.89 7.14
C LYS A 168 -20.34 8.20 5.64
N LYS A 169 -20.13 9.47 5.27
CA LYS A 169 -20.02 9.90 3.87
C LYS A 169 -18.82 9.30 3.15
N TYR A 170 -17.68 9.16 3.86
CA TYR A 170 -16.41 8.69 3.31
C TYR A 170 -16.02 7.29 3.80
N GLU A 171 -16.96 6.58 4.40
CA GLU A 171 -16.75 5.19 4.83
C GLU A 171 -16.30 4.33 3.66
N LEU A 172 -15.27 3.51 3.90
CA LEU A 172 -14.87 2.47 2.97
C LEU A 172 -15.94 1.38 3.02
N LYS A 173 -16.88 1.47 2.11
CA LYS A 173 -17.89 0.41 1.95
C LYS A 173 -17.17 -0.81 1.42
N GLY A 174 -17.32 -1.94 2.12
CA GLY A 174 -16.84 -3.21 1.60
C GLY A 174 -17.44 -3.46 0.22
N GLU A 175 -16.72 -4.19 -0.60
CA GLU A 175 -16.99 -4.47 -2.01
C GLU A 175 -18.35 -5.18 -2.25
N ASP A 176 -19.46 -4.47 -2.09
CA ASP A 176 -20.77 -4.86 -2.61
C ASP A 176 -21.20 -3.96 -3.79
N THR A 177 -20.29 -3.20 -4.37
CA THR A 177 -20.58 -2.34 -5.51
C THR A 177 -19.81 -2.78 -6.76
N GLU A 178 -20.57 -3.21 -7.74
CA GLU A 178 -20.36 -3.43 -9.18
C GLU A 178 -19.24 -2.63 -9.87
N SER A 179 -18.00 -2.70 -9.44
CA SER A 179 -16.87 -2.13 -10.17
C SER A 179 -15.65 -3.05 -10.13
N THR A 180 -15.88 -4.33 -10.20
CA THR A 180 -14.78 -5.29 -10.20
C THR A 180 -14.65 -5.89 -11.58
N MET A 181 -13.57 -5.48 -12.28
CA MET A 181 -13.00 -6.36 -13.28
C MET A 181 -12.93 -7.76 -12.68
N LYS A 182 -13.47 -8.77 -13.38
CA LYS A 182 -13.41 -10.15 -12.91
C LYS A 182 -11.98 -10.49 -12.47
N LEU A 183 -11.83 -11.21 -11.38
CA LEU A 183 -10.53 -11.62 -10.81
C LEU A 183 -9.58 -12.16 -11.87
N SER A 184 -10.10 -12.92 -12.84
CA SER A 184 -9.34 -13.44 -13.99
C SER A 184 -8.71 -12.33 -14.85
N GLU A 185 -9.37 -11.19 -15.01
CA GLU A 185 -8.88 -10.05 -15.78
C GLU A 185 -7.85 -9.22 -14.99
N ARG A 186 -8.08 -9.03 -13.67
CA ARG A 186 -7.10 -8.44 -12.75
C ARG A 186 -5.81 -9.26 -12.73
N ASN A 187 -5.92 -10.59 -12.57
CA ASN A 187 -4.78 -11.50 -12.55
C ASN A 187 -4.05 -11.53 -13.90
N ARG A 188 -4.75 -11.42 -15.02
CA ARG A 188 -4.12 -11.30 -16.34
C ARG A 188 -3.33 -10.01 -16.48
N ARG A 189 -3.92 -8.85 -16.15
CA ARG A 189 -3.22 -7.55 -16.18
C ARG A 189 -2.01 -7.53 -15.26
N MET A 190 -2.10 -8.18 -14.10
CA MET A 190 -0.99 -8.33 -13.18
C MET A 190 0.15 -9.14 -13.78
N LYS A 191 -0.15 -10.32 -14.35
CA LYS A 191 0.86 -11.15 -15.03
C LYS A 191 1.52 -10.41 -16.19
N ASP A 192 0.75 -9.66 -16.95
CA ASP A 192 1.25 -8.86 -18.06
C ASP A 192 2.16 -7.71 -17.55
N TYR A 193 1.77 -7.00 -16.47
CA TYR A 193 2.59 -5.98 -15.84
C TYR A 193 3.91 -6.54 -15.30
N VAL A 194 3.86 -7.63 -14.52
CA VAL A 194 5.07 -8.29 -14.00
C VAL A 194 5.98 -8.76 -15.15
N LYS A 195 5.41 -9.35 -16.20
CA LYS A 195 6.15 -9.83 -17.37
C LYS A 195 6.80 -8.68 -18.16
N GLN A 196 6.10 -7.55 -18.29
CA GLN A 196 6.64 -6.36 -18.94
C GLN A 196 7.79 -5.78 -18.12
N ARG A 197 7.63 -5.71 -16.80
CA ARG A 197 8.65 -5.21 -15.89
C ARG A 197 9.89 -6.09 -15.86
N MET A 198 9.72 -7.42 -15.88
CA MET A 198 10.83 -8.36 -16.01
C MET A 198 11.63 -8.15 -17.29
N LYS A 199 10.96 -7.87 -18.42
CA LYS A 199 11.63 -7.55 -19.70
C LYS A 199 12.42 -6.24 -19.61
N GLU A 200 11.87 -5.20 -18.98
CA GLU A 200 12.54 -3.89 -18.80
C GLU A 200 13.80 -4.00 -17.95
N VAL A 201 13.77 -4.84 -16.90
CA VAL A 201 14.92 -5.10 -16.03
C VAL A 201 15.97 -5.96 -16.72
N SER A 202 15.55 -7.02 -17.44
CA SER A 202 16.45 -7.90 -18.19
C SER A 202 17.07 -7.27 -19.45
N GLY A 203 16.46 -6.21 -20.01
CA GLY A 203 16.98 -5.50 -21.19
C GLY A 203 17.94 -4.35 -20.87
N ARG A 204 18.26 -4.12 -19.59
CA ARG A 204 19.21 -3.11 -19.09
C ARG A 204 20.56 -3.69 -18.65
N GLY A 205 20.83 -4.97 -18.95
CA GLY A 205 22.12 -5.64 -18.74
C GLY A 205 23.03 -5.55 -19.95
#